data_396eae0a54e905783d2ea99da09a8078
#
_entry.id   396eae0a54e905783d2ea99da09a8078
#
_cell.length_a   1.000
_cell.length_b   1.000
_cell.length_c   1.000
_cell.angle_alpha   90.00
_cell.angle_beta   90.00
_cell.angle_gamma   90.00
#
_symmetry.space_group_name_H-M   'P 1'
#
loop_
_entity.id
_entity.type
_entity.pdbx_description
1 polymer ?
#
loop_
_entity_poly.entity_id
_entity_poly.type
_entity_poly.pdbx_seq_one_letter_code
_entity_poly.pdbx_strand_id
1 'polypeptide(L)'
;PDVILVCVKGYSLDGIYEFIRRIAKPQTIVIPILNIYGTGAKMQEKLTGMLVTDGCIYVSANIKEPGVILQHGKILRIFFGVRQKEEKCQLLEQIQKDFRDSAIDGILSEQIQRDALEKFSYVSPIGAAGLYLNATAGDFQKEGKARELFCTMIREIVALATAMGFPFEKDMVSVNLQI
;
A
#
# COMPACT_ATOMS: atom_id res chain seq x y z
N PRO A 1 -1.85 21.69 -6.70
CA PRO A 1 -1.88 20.45 -7.50
C PRO A 1 -3.26 19.81 -7.44
N ASP A 2 -3.60 18.99 -8.45
CA ASP A 2 -4.84 18.22 -8.46
C ASP A 2 -4.68 16.88 -7.72
N VAL A 3 -3.45 16.35 -7.68
CA VAL A 3 -3.09 15.10 -7.01
C VAL A 3 -1.82 15.29 -6.19
N ILE A 4 -1.78 14.69 -5.00
CA ILE A 4 -0.58 14.57 -4.16
C ILE A 4 -0.36 13.10 -3.84
N LEU A 5 0.77 12.54 -4.30
CA LEU A 5 1.22 11.21 -3.90
C LEU A 5 2.07 11.33 -2.63
N VAL A 6 1.69 10.61 -1.59
CA VAL A 6 2.42 10.58 -0.32
C VAL A 6 3.27 9.32 -0.25
N CYS A 7 4.60 9.51 -0.40
CA CYS A 7 5.59 8.44 -0.52
C CYS A 7 6.61 8.45 0.63
N VAL A 8 6.36 9.22 1.69
CA VAL A 8 7.27 9.30 2.84
C VAL A 8 7.19 8.04 3.71
N LYS A 9 8.14 7.89 4.62
CA LYS A 9 8.07 6.84 5.66
C LYS A 9 7.05 7.22 6.73
N GLY A 10 6.44 6.23 7.39
CA GLY A 10 5.40 6.45 8.40
C GLY A 10 5.77 7.43 9.50
N TYR A 11 7.03 7.40 9.96
CA TYR A 11 7.54 8.32 10.98
C TYR A 11 7.64 9.79 10.52
N SER A 12 7.51 10.05 9.22
CA SER A 12 7.54 11.42 8.66
C SER A 12 6.15 11.98 8.35
N LEU A 13 5.07 11.21 8.58
CA LEU A 13 3.71 11.64 8.24
C LEU A 13 3.29 12.90 8.96
N ASP A 14 3.59 13.02 10.25
CA ASP A 14 3.19 14.19 11.03
C ASP A 14 3.83 15.49 10.52
N GLY A 15 5.04 15.39 9.99
CA GLY A 15 5.79 16.54 9.45
C GLY A 15 5.27 17.06 8.10
N ILE A 16 4.41 16.32 7.38
CA ILE A 16 3.98 16.73 6.04
C ILE A 16 2.57 17.32 5.98
N TYR A 17 1.76 17.18 7.01
CA TYR A 17 0.36 17.67 6.98
C TYR A 17 0.25 19.18 6.71
N GLU A 18 1.07 19.97 7.36
CA GLU A 18 1.12 21.42 7.16
C GLU A 18 1.50 21.78 5.71
N PHE A 19 2.51 21.08 5.16
CA PHE A 19 2.93 21.26 3.79
C PHE A 19 1.79 20.92 2.81
N ILE A 20 1.09 19.79 3.02
CA ILE A 20 -0.05 19.39 2.18
C ILE A 20 -1.14 20.46 2.22
N ARG A 21 -1.54 20.94 3.42
CA ARG A 21 -2.57 21.99 3.55
C ARG A 21 -2.20 23.27 2.81
N ARG A 22 -0.92 23.63 2.79
CA ARG A 22 -0.44 24.85 2.13
C ARG A 22 -0.51 24.78 0.62
N ILE A 23 -0.28 23.60 0.02
CA ILE A 23 -0.21 23.44 -1.44
C ILE A 23 -1.48 22.90 -2.06
N ALA A 24 -2.34 22.24 -1.28
CA ALA A 24 -3.57 21.64 -1.77
C ALA A 24 -4.64 22.69 -2.10
N LYS A 25 -5.51 22.32 -3.03
CA LYS A 25 -6.77 23.00 -3.36
C LYS A 25 -7.94 22.19 -2.79
N PRO A 26 -9.16 22.75 -2.70
CA PRO A 26 -10.32 22.02 -2.18
C PRO A 26 -10.59 20.68 -2.88
N GLN A 27 -10.32 20.60 -4.19
CA GLN A 27 -10.52 19.37 -4.99
C GLN A 27 -9.26 18.50 -5.12
N THR A 28 -8.16 18.82 -4.43
CA THR A 28 -6.95 18.00 -4.45
C THR A 28 -7.21 16.63 -3.85
N ILE A 29 -6.84 15.57 -4.57
CA ILE A 29 -6.86 14.19 -4.06
C ILE A 29 -5.49 13.84 -3.50
N VAL A 30 -5.46 13.33 -2.26
CA VAL A 30 -4.25 12.88 -1.60
C VAL A 30 -4.23 11.34 -1.59
N ILE A 31 -3.20 10.75 -2.16
CA ILE A 31 -3.05 9.29 -2.30
C ILE A 31 -1.81 8.84 -1.53
N PRO A 32 -1.96 8.29 -0.32
CA PRO A 32 -0.84 7.66 0.39
C PRO A 32 -0.55 6.27 -0.21
N ILE A 33 0.72 5.99 -0.51
CA ILE A 33 1.16 4.70 -1.04
C ILE A 33 2.22 4.04 -0.16
N LEU A 34 2.10 4.23 1.16
CA LEU A 34 2.99 3.67 2.16
C LEU A 34 2.72 2.17 2.39
N ASN A 35 3.72 1.47 2.95
CA ASN A 35 3.59 0.07 3.39
C ASN A 35 2.95 -0.03 4.80
N ILE A 36 1.95 0.79 5.08
CA ILE A 36 1.24 0.83 6.37
C ILE A 36 -0.26 0.84 6.08
N TYR A 37 -0.95 -0.20 6.54
CA TYR A 37 -2.40 -0.28 6.41
C TYR A 37 -3.11 0.83 7.21
N GLY A 38 -4.19 1.37 6.65
CA GLY A 38 -5.00 2.40 7.30
C GLY A 38 -4.40 3.82 7.29
N THR A 39 -3.32 4.04 6.55
CA THR A 39 -2.68 5.38 6.45
C THR A 39 -3.65 6.41 5.90
N GLY A 40 -4.44 6.09 4.87
CA GLY A 40 -5.39 7.03 4.27
C GLY A 40 -6.45 7.48 5.26
N ALA A 41 -7.02 6.58 6.06
CA ALA A 41 -8.00 6.92 7.09
C ALA A 41 -7.42 7.89 8.14
N LYS A 42 -6.22 7.60 8.67
CA LYS A 42 -5.53 8.49 9.61
C LYS A 42 -5.22 9.87 9.01
N MET A 43 -4.81 9.90 7.76
CA MET A 43 -4.54 11.16 7.06
C MET A 43 -5.82 11.95 6.83
N GLN A 44 -6.95 11.27 6.52
CA GLN A 44 -8.25 11.92 6.34
C GLN A 44 -8.71 12.67 7.61
N GLU A 45 -8.45 12.11 8.78
CA GLU A 45 -8.74 12.78 10.07
C GLU A 45 -7.97 14.10 10.23
N LYS A 46 -6.77 14.18 9.67
CA LYS A 46 -5.89 15.36 9.75
C LYS A 46 -6.07 16.35 8.59
N LEU A 47 -6.54 15.86 7.45
CA LEU A 47 -6.70 16.62 6.20
C LEU A 47 -8.19 16.80 5.87
N THR A 48 -8.90 17.50 6.76
CA THR A 48 -10.32 17.83 6.58
C THR A 48 -10.51 18.75 5.37
N GLY A 49 -11.58 18.52 4.60
CA GLY A 49 -11.88 19.32 3.41
C GLY A 49 -11.16 18.91 2.13
N MET A 50 -10.37 17.82 2.17
CA MET A 50 -9.74 17.19 1.01
C MET A 50 -10.14 15.72 0.95
N LEU A 51 -10.15 15.12 -0.24
CA LEU A 51 -10.31 13.67 -0.38
C LEU A 51 -8.96 13.00 -0.18
N VAL A 52 -8.86 12.15 0.85
CA VAL A 52 -7.72 11.28 1.06
C VAL A 52 -8.14 9.84 0.80
N THR A 53 -7.60 9.22 -0.24
CA THR A 53 -7.86 7.82 -0.57
C THR A 53 -7.07 6.88 0.35
N ASP A 54 -7.34 5.58 0.28
CA ASP A 54 -6.33 4.58 0.61
C ASP A 54 -5.55 4.21 -0.65
N GLY A 55 -4.34 3.68 -0.47
CA GLY A 55 -3.52 3.25 -1.59
C GLY A 55 -2.34 2.39 -1.15
N CYS A 56 -1.80 1.65 -2.11
CA CYS A 56 -0.58 0.89 -1.92
C CYS A 56 0.17 0.72 -3.24
N ILE A 57 1.50 0.54 -3.17
CA ILE A 57 2.36 0.37 -4.34
C ILE A 57 3.10 -0.96 -4.29
N TYR A 58 3.14 -1.65 -5.42
CA TYR A 58 4.01 -2.80 -5.64
C TYR A 58 5.18 -2.36 -6.51
N VAL A 59 6.33 -2.26 -5.91
CA VAL A 59 7.60 -1.91 -6.56
C VAL A 59 8.75 -2.45 -5.72
N SER A 60 9.77 -2.99 -6.38
CA SER A 60 11.04 -3.29 -5.74
C SER A 60 12.06 -2.24 -6.19
N ALA A 61 12.45 -1.36 -5.28
CA ALA A 61 13.38 -0.28 -5.59
C ALA A 61 14.21 0.11 -4.36
N ASN A 62 15.42 0.59 -4.60
CA ASN A 62 16.28 1.15 -3.58
C ASN A 62 17.02 2.40 -4.08
N ILE A 63 17.47 3.22 -3.15
CA ILE A 63 18.37 4.32 -3.45
C ILE A 63 19.78 3.72 -3.68
N LYS A 64 20.29 3.85 -4.90
CA LYS A 64 21.64 3.43 -5.25
C LYS A 64 22.66 4.46 -4.73
N GLU A 65 22.39 5.73 -4.99
CA GLU A 65 23.15 6.87 -4.53
C GLU A 65 22.23 8.11 -4.49
N PRO A 66 22.62 9.23 -3.89
CA PRO A 66 21.78 10.42 -3.83
C PRO A 66 21.30 10.84 -5.22
N GLY A 67 19.96 10.94 -5.39
CA GLY A 67 19.32 11.29 -6.66
C GLY A 67 19.15 10.13 -7.65
N VAL A 68 19.65 8.92 -7.35
CA VAL A 68 19.55 7.75 -8.24
C VAL A 68 18.76 6.64 -7.58
N ILE A 69 17.61 6.31 -8.16
CA ILE A 69 16.75 5.19 -7.74
C ILE A 69 16.99 4.02 -8.69
N LEU A 70 17.29 2.86 -8.14
CA LEU A 70 17.38 1.61 -8.87
C LEU A 70 16.08 0.81 -8.64
N GLN A 71 15.34 0.57 -9.72
CA GLN A 71 14.19 -0.34 -9.71
C GLN A 71 14.63 -1.74 -10.12
N HIS A 72 14.20 -2.73 -9.36
CA HIS A 72 14.41 -4.16 -9.65
C HIS A 72 13.16 -4.76 -10.27
N GLY A 73 13.32 -5.38 -11.44
CA GLY A 73 12.20 -5.94 -12.19
C GLY A 73 11.34 -4.88 -12.89
N LYS A 74 10.17 -5.32 -13.40
CA LYS A 74 9.28 -4.50 -14.23
C LYS A 74 7.98 -4.09 -13.52
N ILE A 75 7.76 -4.56 -12.29
CA ILE A 75 6.51 -4.31 -11.58
C ILE A 75 6.55 -2.89 -11.02
N LEU A 76 5.62 -2.08 -11.48
CA LEU A 76 5.29 -0.76 -10.91
C LEU A 76 3.76 -0.65 -10.96
N ARG A 77 3.12 -1.04 -9.88
CA ARG A 77 1.66 -1.11 -9.77
C ARG A 77 1.18 -0.32 -8.56
N ILE A 78 0.18 0.53 -8.76
CA ILE A 78 -0.44 1.32 -7.70
C ILE A 78 -1.93 0.98 -7.63
N PHE A 79 -2.38 0.48 -6.48
CA PHE A 79 -3.79 0.44 -6.13
C PHE A 79 -4.14 1.69 -5.35
N PHE A 80 -5.25 2.29 -5.66
CA PHE A 80 -5.81 3.41 -4.92
C PHE A 80 -7.32 3.41 -5.04
N GLY A 81 -8.01 4.02 -4.09
CA GLY A 81 -9.46 4.08 -4.11
C GLY A 81 -10.04 4.74 -2.87
N VAL A 82 -11.32 5.01 -2.93
CA VAL A 82 -12.08 5.59 -1.84
C VAL A 82 -12.59 4.51 -0.90
N ARG A 83 -12.77 4.87 0.38
CA ARG A 83 -13.34 3.97 1.39
C ARG A 83 -14.85 3.88 1.33
N GLN A 84 -15.50 4.95 0.86
CA GLN A 84 -16.94 5.04 0.69
C GLN A 84 -17.27 5.33 -0.78
N LYS A 85 -18.28 4.66 -1.32
CA LYS A 85 -18.64 4.77 -2.74
C LYS A 85 -19.05 6.19 -3.15
N GLU A 86 -19.62 6.93 -2.21
CA GLU A 86 -20.09 8.31 -2.38
C GLU A 86 -18.95 9.30 -2.62
N GLU A 87 -17.72 8.94 -2.23
CA GLU A 87 -16.52 9.76 -2.45
C GLU A 87 -15.94 9.62 -3.87
N LYS A 88 -16.49 8.72 -4.71
CA LYS A 88 -16.03 8.55 -6.10
C LYS A 88 -16.27 9.81 -6.91
N CYS A 89 -15.27 10.19 -7.68
CA CYS A 89 -15.34 11.33 -8.58
C CYS A 89 -14.54 11.07 -9.86
N GLN A 90 -14.87 11.82 -10.92
CA GLN A 90 -14.26 11.69 -12.24
C GLN A 90 -12.74 11.86 -12.23
N LEU A 91 -12.20 12.64 -11.29
CA LEU A 91 -10.76 12.84 -11.18
C LEU A 91 -10.01 11.55 -10.82
N LEU A 92 -10.62 10.62 -10.07
CA LEU A 92 -10.02 9.31 -9.78
C LEU A 92 -9.84 8.46 -11.05
N GLU A 93 -10.80 8.49 -11.96
CA GLU A 93 -10.70 7.80 -13.26
C GLU A 93 -9.62 8.43 -14.14
N GLN A 94 -9.53 9.76 -14.13
CA GLN A 94 -8.47 10.47 -14.84
C GLN A 94 -7.08 10.10 -14.28
N ILE A 95 -6.91 10.06 -12.96
CA ILE A 95 -5.66 9.62 -12.32
C ILE A 95 -5.28 8.20 -12.75
N GLN A 96 -6.25 7.28 -12.82
CA GLN A 96 -5.99 5.92 -13.31
C GLN A 96 -5.47 5.93 -14.73
N LYS A 97 -6.09 6.74 -15.59
CA LYS A 97 -5.67 6.89 -16.99
C LYS A 97 -4.25 7.47 -17.07
N ASP A 98 -3.97 8.55 -16.34
CA ASP A 98 -2.66 9.21 -16.33
C ASP A 98 -1.55 8.25 -15.85
N PHE A 99 -1.83 7.40 -14.88
CA PHE A 99 -0.88 6.35 -14.46
C PHE A 99 -0.59 5.39 -15.61
N ARG A 100 -1.61 4.90 -16.31
CA ARG A 100 -1.44 3.97 -17.43
C ARG A 100 -0.71 4.62 -18.62
N ASP A 101 -1.02 5.86 -18.93
CA ASP A 101 -0.35 6.63 -19.98
C ASP A 101 1.14 6.89 -19.61
N SER A 102 1.49 6.85 -18.32
CA SER A 102 2.85 6.97 -17.79
C SER A 102 3.54 5.61 -17.56
N ALA A 103 3.03 4.51 -18.13
CA ALA A 103 3.53 3.15 -17.93
C ALA A 103 3.51 2.65 -16.47
N ILE A 104 2.63 3.21 -15.65
CA ILE A 104 2.33 2.74 -14.31
C ILE A 104 1.05 1.91 -14.36
N ASP A 105 1.06 0.68 -13.85
CA ASP A 105 -0.14 -0.15 -13.72
C ASP A 105 -1.03 0.42 -12.60
N GLY A 106 -1.78 1.47 -12.92
CA GLY A 106 -2.69 2.15 -12.01
C GLY A 106 -4.05 1.46 -11.95
N ILE A 107 -4.47 1.05 -10.75
CA ILE A 107 -5.73 0.35 -10.50
C ILE A 107 -6.58 1.18 -9.54
N LEU A 108 -7.65 1.77 -10.06
CA LEU A 108 -8.72 2.35 -9.24
C LEU A 108 -9.56 1.21 -8.66
N SER A 109 -9.33 0.93 -7.38
CA SER A 109 -9.95 -0.21 -6.69
C SER A 109 -11.36 0.09 -6.24
N GLU A 110 -12.26 -0.87 -6.43
CA GLU A 110 -13.61 -0.87 -5.86
C GLU A 110 -13.62 -1.32 -4.39
N GLN A 111 -12.55 -1.97 -3.92
CA GLN A 111 -12.41 -2.52 -2.58
C GLN A 111 -10.99 -2.28 -2.04
N ILE A 112 -10.55 -1.04 -2.06
CA ILE A 112 -9.17 -0.67 -1.73
C ILE A 112 -8.71 -1.14 -0.35
N GLN A 113 -9.63 -1.23 0.62
CA GLN A 113 -9.30 -1.72 1.96
C GLN A 113 -8.91 -3.21 1.92
N ARG A 114 -9.62 -4.04 1.13
CA ARG A 114 -9.26 -5.43 0.91
C ARG A 114 -7.93 -5.55 0.16
N ASP A 115 -7.75 -4.80 -0.93
CA ASP A 115 -6.53 -4.88 -1.74
C ASP A 115 -5.28 -4.43 -0.95
N ALA A 116 -5.44 -3.43 -0.09
CA ALA A 116 -4.39 -2.99 0.83
C ALA A 116 -4.08 -4.05 1.90
N LEU A 117 -5.09 -4.79 2.40
CA LEU A 117 -4.90 -5.92 3.31
C LEU A 117 -4.23 -7.11 2.62
N GLU A 118 -4.56 -7.40 1.34
CA GLU A 118 -3.85 -8.41 0.55
C GLU A 118 -2.35 -8.11 0.52
N LYS A 119 -1.97 -6.89 0.21
CA LYS A 119 -0.56 -6.48 0.25
C LYS A 119 0.03 -6.55 1.66
N PHE A 120 -0.71 -6.09 2.66
CA PHE A 120 -0.27 -6.12 4.06
C PHE A 120 0.00 -7.55 4.54
N SER A 121 -0.75 -8.55 4.03
CA SER A 121 -0.56 -9.97 4.36
C SER A 121 0.79 -10.55 3.92
N TYR A 122 1.49 -9.88 3.01
CA TYR A 122 2.88 -10.20 2.64
C TYR A 122 3.88 -9.32 3.37
N VAL A 123 3.71 -8.00 3.28
CA VAL A 123 4.73 -7.03 3.72
C VAL A 123 4.95 -7.06 5.23
N SER A 124 3.89 -7.20 6.03
CA SER A 124 4.00 -7.23 7.48
C SER A 124 4.65 -8.53 7.98
N PRO A 125 4.19 -9.73 7.56
CA PRO A 125 4.82 -10.99 7.95
C PRO A 125 6.29 -11.12 7.52
N ILE A 126 6.61 -10.78 6.27
CA ILE A 126 7.99 -10.92 5.79
C ILE A 126 8.94 -9.98 6.54
N GLY A 127 8.51 -8.76 6.84
CA GLY A 127 9.30 -7.81 7.61
C GLY A 127 9.49 -8.23 9.06
N ALA A 128 8.42 -8.62 9.75
CA ALA A 128 8.46 -9.00 11.16
C ALA A 128 9.20 -10.34 11.38
N ALA A 129 8.87 -11.37 10.60
CA ALA A 129 9.55 -12.67 10.72
C ALA A 129 11.02 -12.58 10.28
N GLY A 130 11.31 -11.81 9.22
CA GLY A 130 12.68 -11.57 8.76
C GLY A 130 13.54 -10.93 9.82
N LEU A 131 13.02 -9.90 10.49
CA LEU A 131 13.73 -9.23 11.59
C LEU A 131 13.90 -10.15 12.81
N TYR A 132 12.83 -10.86 13.19
CA TYR A 132 12.84 -11.73 14.37
C TYR A 132 13.79 -12.93 14.23
N LEU A 133 13.85 -13.55 13.05
CA LEU A 133 14.68 -14.73 12.78
C LEU A 133 16.01 -14.41 12.09
N ASN A 134 16.29 -13.14 11.80
CA ASN A 134 17.40 -12.72 10.93
C ASN A 134 17.40 -13.49 9.59
N ALA A 135 16.19 -13.65 9.01
CA ALA A 135 15.95 -14.44 7.81
C ALA A 135 15.78 -13.54 6.58
N THR A 136 16.19 -14.03 5.43
CA THR A 136 15.99 -13.40 4.13
C THR A 136 14.71 -13.90 3.46
N ALA A 137 14.25 -13.22 2.39
CA ALA A 137 13.09 -13.66 1.62
C ALA A 137 13.24 -15.11 1.10
N GLY A 138 14.45 -15.52 0.71
CA GLY A 138 14.73 -16.88 0.25
C GLY A 138 14.60 -17.96 1.34
N ASP A 139 14.69 -17.59 2.61
CA ASP A 139 14.53 -18.55 3.71
C ASP A 139 13.07 -18.90 3.97
N PHE A 140 12.13 -18.00 3.63
CA PHE A 140 10.70 -18.26 3.68
C PHE A 140 10.20 -19.18 2.57
N GLN A 141 10.98 -19.34 1.48
CA GLN A 141 10.67 -20.26 0.40
C GLN A 141 11.04 -21.72 0.72
N LYS A 142 11.95 -21.93 1.69
CA LYS A 142 12.40 -23.26 2.11
C LYS A 142 11.56 -23.76 3.29
N GLU A 143 11.39 -25.07 3.40
CA GLU A 143 10.76 -25.68 4.56
C GLU A 143 11.57 -25.40 5.82
N GLY A 144 10.87 -25.16 6.96
CA GLY A 144 11.46 -24.91 8.25
C GLY A 144 10.81 -23.76 9.03
N LYS A 145 11.40 -23.41 10.17
CA LYS A 145 10.84 -22.47 11.14
C LYS A 145 10.50 -21.09 10.56
N ALA A 146 11.31 -20.59 9.61
CA ALA A 146 11.07 -19.30 9.00
C ALA A 146 9.76 -19.31 8.20
N ARG A 147 9.59 -20.33 7.33
CA ARG A 147 8.37 -20.51 6.55
C ARG A 147 7.15 -20.75 7.43
N GLU A 148 7.27 -21.57 8.48
CA GLU A 148 6.18 -21.84 9.42
C GLU A 148 5.70 -20.58 10.12
N LEU A 149 6.62 -19.75 10.63
CA LEU A 149 6.29 -18.48 11.26
C LEU A 149 5.64 -17.52 10.25
N PHE A 150 6.21 -17.38 9.07
CA PHE A 150 5.67 -16.55 7.99
C PHE A 150 4.22 -16.94 7.64
N CYS A 151 3.98 -18.24 7.40
CA CYS A 151 2.64 -18.75 7.12
C CYS A 151 1.66 -18.51 8.28
N THR A 152 2.11 -18.64 9.52
CA THR A 152 1.27 -18.39 10.70
C THR A 152 0.84 -16.93 10.75
N MET A 153 1.77 -16.00 10.55
CA MET A 153 1.47 -14.57 10.53
C MET A 153 0.54 -14.17 9.38
N ILE A 154 0.67 -14.81 8.20
CA ILE A 154 -0.27 -14.61 7.09
C ILE A 154 -1.68 -15.04 7.51
N ARG A 155 -1.83 -16.20 8.16
CA ARG A 155 -3.15 -16.68 8.64
C ARG A 155 -3.78 -15.75 9.66
N GLU A 156 -2.99 -15.12 10.53
CA GLU A 156 -3.47 -14.09 11.46
C GLU A 156 -4.06 -12.89 10.70
N ILE A 157 -3.39 -12.45 9.63
CA ILE A 157 -3.92 -11.35 8.80
C ILE A 157 -5.16 -11.76 8.03
N VAL A 158 -5.24 -13.01 7.56
CA VAL A 158 -6.46 -13.56 6.93
C VAL A 158 -7.63 -13.51 7.92
N ALA A 159 -7.41 -13.94 9.15
CA ALA A 159 -8.42 -13.88 10.22
C ALA A 159 -8.83 -12.43 10.53
N LEU A 160 -7.85 -11.53 10.63
CA LEU A 160 -8.09 -10.10 10.83
C LEU A 160 -8.93 -9.51 9.70
N ALA A 161 -8.58 -9.76 8.44
CA ALA A 161 -9.30 -9.28 7.27
C ALA A 161 -10.76 -9.75 7.28
N THR A 162 -10.99 -11.01 7.63
CA THR A 162 -12.33 -11.58 7.76
C THR A 162 -13.12 -10.89 8.89
N ALA A 163 -12.51 -10.68 10.05
CA ALA A 163 -13.13 -9.98 11.18
C ALA A 163 -13.45 -8.51 10.86
N MET A 164 -12.68 -7.88 10.00
CA MET A 164 -12.91 -6.51 9.52
C MET A 164 -13.97 -6.41 8.41
N GLY A 165 -14.51 -7.53 7.92
CA GLY A 165 -15.47 -7.56 6.82
C GLY A 165 -14.86 -7.51 5.42
N PHE A 166 -13.57 -7.77 5.29
CA PHE A 166 -12.83 -7.81 4.01
C PHE A 166 -12.20 -9.19 3.76
N PRO A 167 -12.98 -10.28 3.72
CA PRO A 167 -12.43 -11.62 3.50
C PRO A 167 -11.72 -11.69 2.15
N PHE A 168 -10.60 -12.41 2.12
CA PHE A 168 -9.89 -12.67 0.88
C PHE A 168 -10.57 -13.78 0.09
N GLU A 169 -10.56 -13.66 -1.24
CA GLU A 169 -11.08 -14.66 -2.16
C GLU A 169 -10.05 -15.76 -2.49
N LYS A 170 -8.77 -15.48 -2.19
CA LYS A 170 -7.63 -16.33 -2.50
C LYS A 170 -7.03 -16.92 -1.22
N ASP A 171 -6.38 -18.06 -1.33
CA ASP A 171 -5.50 -18.55 -0.26
C ASP A 171 -4.21 -17.71 -0.23
N MET A 172 -4.18 -16.76 0.70
CA MET A 172 -3.06 -15.82 0.83
C MET A 172 -1.76 -16.49 1.26
N VAL A 173 -1.81 -17.65 1.91
CA VAL A 173 -0.58 -18.41 2.21
C VAL A 173 0.07 -18.88 0.90
N SER A 174 -0.72 -19.53 0.05
CA SER A 174 -0.23 -20.01 -1.26
C SER A 174 0.22 -18.87 -2.16
N VAL A 175 -0.53 -17.74 -2.20
CA VAL A 175 -0.19 -16.56 -2.99
C VAL A 175 1.14 -15.97 -2.53
N ASN A 176 1.31 -15.75 -1.23
CA ASN A 176 2.49 -15.08 -0.70
C ASN A 176 3.75 -15.96 -0.71
N LEU A 177 3.61 -17.28 -0.76
CA LEU A 177 4.73 -18.20 -0.93
C LEU A 177 5.26 -18.28 -2.38
N GLN A 178 4.56 -17.67 -3.36
CA GLN A 178 4.99 -17.62 -4.77
C GLN A 178 5.74 -16.33 -5.12
N ILE A 179 5.82 -15.39 -4.18
CA ILE A 179 6.54 -14.12 -4.33
C ILE A 179 8.00 -14.28 -3.93
#